data_c625eb4839ac95e7855024145c1a8f80
#
_entry.id   c625eb4839ac95e7855024145c1a8f80
#
_cell.length_a   1.000
_cell.length_b   1.000
_cell.length_c   1.000
_cell.angle_alpha   90.00
_cell.angle_beta   90.00
_cell.angle_gamma   90.00
#
_symmetry.space_group_name_H-M   'P 1'
#
loop_
_entity.id
_entity.type
_entity.pdbx_description
1 polymer ?
#
loop_
_entity_poly.entity_id
_entity_poly.type
_entity_poly.pdbx_seq_one_letter_code
_entity_poly.pdbx_strand_id
1 'polypeptide(L)'
;MNFKNKGKVLSLCLISISMIFTGCTNLKEEKTTKINILATTDLHGEVTYNIAEKINEERKKDSNITLVDAGDFYDSDGLGAMNQYLSEARDAYEKDEVIKKEVPIVRQMSEVKYDAVVLGNHEFVSSSKKNLDKIINEFNSENIEVLSANTYNSNSSSYVKPYTIKTIETKDGEVKLGILGLTIKEVGEGWDFDENGNKIKAKSRDLKDMVTYQDLYMNDIIEDAKKWVKEIKEKENPDILLAVVHSGEKPKKPKNPGNRIQELAKEVAGIDAIVAGHTHKEIEQHDYTNNKGENVIVTQPGSHNSCISKITFELEKDDNTWKVQNKYSKLTKLEEDKSLENFGDLITNLHELNDKKSEVNLSSLSKFKWDRAYLFSNDTSVEKMYDIVGYKWKNLIDIENDNRIKMVFMKDEKVSSYACFNGKDFGIDLKVDKSKYQDGVLEILPKKNDKFEIKKNSEGYDIQLVYK
;
A
#
# COMPACT_ATOMS: atom_id res chain seq x y z
N MET A 1 -43.29 -0.15 -80.76
CA MET A 1 -42.74 -1.15 -81.70
C MET A 1 -41.87 -2.07 -80.93
N ASN A 2 -42.38 -3.21 -80.50
CA ASN A 2 -42.07 -4.57 -81.00
C ASN A 2 -40.57 -4.80 -81.17
N PHE A 3 -39.93 -5.77 -80.52
CA PHE A 3 -40.16 -7.22 -80.54
C PHE A 3 -39.42 -7.91 -79.34
N LYS A 4 -40.08 -8.96 -78.90
CA LYS A 4 -39.60 -10.07 -78.06
C LYS A 4 -38.45 -10.81 -78.74
N ASN A 5 -37.49 -11.33 -77.93
CA ASN A 5 -37.18 -12.76 -78.07
C ASN A 5 -36.58 -13.40 -76.85
N LYS A 6 -37.06 -14.58 -76.63
CA LYS A 6 -36.69 -15.53 -75.57
C LYS A 6 -35.36 -16.23 -75.94
N GLY A 7 -34.46 -16.35 -75.04
CA GLY A 7 -33.26 -17.22 -75.14
C GLY A 7 -33.11 -18.08 -73.86
N LYS A 8 -33.11 -19.36 -74.07
CA LYS A 8 -33.12 -20.43 -73.09
C LYS A 8 -31.90 -20.43 -72.21
N VAL A 9 -32.16 -20.62 -70.91
CA VAL A 9 -31.12 -20.85 -69.85
C VAL A 9 -30.64 -22.30 -69.98
N LEU A 10 -29.32 -22.48 -70.16
CA LEU A 10 -28.68 -23.78 -70.04
C LEU A 10 -27.97 -23.75 -68.68
N SER A 11 -28.51 -24.56 -67.76
CA SER A 11 -27.96 -24.70 -66.42
C SER A 11 -26.71 -25.59 -66.46
N LEU A 12 -25.53 -25.05 -66.23
CA LEU A 12 -24.30 -25.81 -66.01
C LEU A 12 -24.12 -25.95 -64.51
N CYS A 13 -24.36 -27.13 -63.95
CA CYS A 13 -23.96 -27.46 -62.60
C CYS A 13 -22.44 -27.61 -62.52
N LEU A 14 -21.79 -26.59 -62.02
CA LEU A 14 -20.39 -26.68 -61.56
C LEU A 14 -20.40 -27.21 -60.12
N ILE A 15 -20.04 -28.47 -59.94
CA ILE A 15 -19.76 -29.06 -58.66
C ILE A 15 -18.38 -28.53 -58.22
N SER A 16 -18.37 -27.51 -57.38
CA SER A 16 -17.16 -27.05 -56.69
C SER A 16 -16.89 -27.99 -55.51
N ILE A 17 -15.90 -28.84 -55.68
CA ILE A 17 -15.30 -29.62 -54.59
C ILE A 17 -14.57 -28.64 -53.70
N SER A 18 -15.19 -28.22 -52.58
CA SER A 18 -14.53 -27.50 -51.53
C SER A 18 -13.61 -28.48 -50.78
N MET A 19 -12.32 -28.46 -51.07
CA MET A 19 -11.33 -29.05 -50.20
C MET A 19 -11.34 -28.26 -48.90
N ILE A 20 -11.93 -28.82 -47.85
CA ILE A 20 -11.76 -28.37 -46.50
C ILE A 20 -10.34 -28.71 -46.10
N PHE A 21 -9.44 -27.75 -46.24
CA PHE A 21 -8.16 -27.77 -45.53
C PHE A 21 -8.50 -27.61 -44.04
N THR A 22 -8.66 -28.71 -43.31
CA THR A 22 -8.50 -28.72 -41.88
C THR A 22 -7.03 -28.45 -41.60
N GLY A 23 -6.67 -27.16 -41.64
CA GLY A 23 -5.41 -26.71 -41.01
C GLY A 23 -5.55 -26.98 -39.53
N CYS A 24 -4.93 -28.07 -39.03
CA CYS A 24 -4.57 -28.15 -37.64
C CYS A 24 -3.64 -26.98 -37.38
N THR A 25 -4.17 -25.84 -36.93
CA THR A 25 -3.40 -24.90 -36.15
C THR A 25 -3.07 -25.64 -34.88
N ASN A 26 -1.89 -26.25 -34.84
CA ASN A 26 -1.23 -26.55 -33.57
C ASN A 26 -1.14 -25.20 -32.86
N LEU A 27 -2.13 -24.90 -32.00
CA LEU A 27 -1.94 -24.01 -30.89
C LEU A 27 -0.74 -24.61 -30.15
N LYS A 28 0.46 -24.08 -30.37
CA LYS A 28 1.57 -24.33 -29.45
C LYS A 28 1.01 -23.96 -28.10
N GLU A 29 0.74 -24.94 -27.26
CA GLU A 29 0.55 -24.69 -25.84
C GLU A 29 1.72 -23.80 -25.43
N GLU A 30 1.40 -22.66 -24.84
CA GLU A 30 2.43 -21.80 -24.24
C GLU A 30 3.16 -22.68 -23.23
N LYS A 31 4.37 -23.10 -23.57
CA LYS A 31 5.22 -23.93 -22.73
C LYS A 31 5.75 -23.16 -21.51
N THR A 32 5.30 -21.92 -21.27
CA THR A 32 5.82 -21.07 -20.21
C THR A 32 4.90 -21.07 -19.01
N THR A 33 5.50 -21.23 -17.84
CA THR A 33 4.87 -21.05 -16.54
C THR A 33 5.04 -19.60 -16.10
N LYS A 34 3.94 -18.96 -15.68
CA LYS A 34 3.96 -17.54 -15.25
C LYS A 34 4.00 -17.45 -13.74
N ILE A 35 4.92 -16.63 -13.22
CA ILE A 35 4.99 -16.25 -11.82
C ILE A 35 4.69 -14.76 -11.73
N ASN A 36 3.69 -14.40 -10.91
CA ASN A 36 3.24 -13.04 -10.73
C ASN A 36 3.57 -12.53 -9.32
N ILE A 37 4.13 -11.33 -9.27
CA ILE A 37 4.45 -10.63 -8.02
C ILE A 37 3.75 -9.28 -8.05
N LEU A 38 3.02 -8.96 -6.99
CA LEU A 38 2.49 -7.62 -6.75
C LEU A 38 3.42 -6.88 -5.80
N ALA A 39 3.55 -5.58 -6.02
CA ALA A 39 4.40 -4.75 -5.18
C ALA A 39 3.76 -3.39 -4.89
N THR A 40 3.91 -2.94 -3.63
CA THR A 40 3.62 -1.60 -3.15
C THR A 40 4.88 -0.97 -2.57
N THR A 41 4.83 0.32 -2.26
CA THR A 41 5.88 1.08 -1.57
C THR A 41 5.30 2.37 -1.01
N ASP A 42 5.98 2.94 -0.03
CA ASP A 42 5.68 4.29 0.49
C ASP A 42 4.18 4.45 0.82
N LEU A 43 3.62 3.47 1.55
CA LEU A 43 2.19 3.44 1.92
C LEU A 43 1.83 4.53 2.95
N HIS A 44 2.80 4.97 3.77
CA HIS A 44 2.64 6.02 4.78
C HIS A 44 1.43 5.80 5.71
N GLY A 45 1.32 4.58 6.24
CA GLY A 45 0.42 4.25 7.36
C GLY A 45 -0.92 3.67 6.99
N GLU A 46 -1.23 3.47 5.70
CA GLU A 46 -2.53 2.94 5.30
C GLU A 46 -2.43 1.99 4.09
N VAL A 47 -3.17 0.87 4.16
CA VAL A 47 -3.55 0.08 2.99
C VAL A 47 -4.98 0.45 2.65
N THR A 48 -5.17 1.29 1.63
CA THR A 48 -6.50 1.75 1.23
C THR A 48 -7.37 0.62 0.68
N TYR A 49 -8.68 0.85 0.68
CA TYR A 49 -9.63 -0.10 0.08
C TYR A 49 -9.29 -0.41 -1.38
N ASN A 50 -8.92 0.59 -2.16
CA ASN A 50 -8.62 0.42 -3.59
C ASN A 50 -7.43 -0.52 -3.83
N ILE A 51 -6.36 -0.41 -3.04
CA ILE A 51 -5.24 -1.37 -3.09
C ILE A 51 -5.70 -2.77 -2.66
N ALA A 52 -6.42 -2.88 -1.54
CA ALA A 52 -6.89 -4.17 -1.03
C ALA A 52 -7.82 -4.87 -2.03
N GLU A 53 -8.75 -4.13 -2.64
CA GLU A 53 -9.63 -4.65 -3.70
C GLU A 53 -8.82 -5.13 -4.90
N LYS A 54 -7.84 -4.33 -5.36
CA LYS A 54 -6.99 -4.70 -6.49
C LYS A 54 -6.16 -5.95 -6.23
N ILE A 55 -5.56 -6.07 -5.05
CA ILE A 55 -4.84 -7.28 -4.64
C ILE A 55 -5.79 -8.50 -4.68
N ASN A 56 -7.01 -8.37 -4.15
CA ASN A 56 -7.98 -9.44 -4.12
C ASN A 56 -8.46 -9.83 -5.53
N GLU A 57 -8.63 -8.86 -6.43
CA GLU A 57 -8.94 -9.12 -7.84
C GLU A 57 -7.84 -9.93 -8.55
N GLU A 58 -6.58 -9.56 -8.32
CA GLU A 58 -5.46 -10.28 -8.92
C GLU A 58 -5.32 -11.70 -8.34
N ARG A 59 -5.54 -11.88 -7.03
CA ARG A 59 -5.54 -13.21 -6.39
C ARG A 59 -6.67 -14.12 -6.84
N LYS A 60 -7.83 -13.58 -7.23
CA LYS A 60 -8.90 -14.38 -7.86
C LYS A 60 -8.47 -14.95 -9.21
N LYS A 61 -7.54 -14.29 -9.91
CA LYS A 61 -6.99 -14.74 -11.20
C LYS A 61 -5.82 -15.69 -11.03
N ASP A 62 -5.01 -15.47 -9.98
CA ASP A 62 -3.82 -16.24 -9.64
C ASP A 62 -3.68 -16.32 -8.12
N SER A 63 -4.01 -17.47 -7.53
CA SER A 63 -3.94 -17.70 -6.08
C SER A 63 -2.51 -17.71 -5.54
N ASN A 64 -1.50 -17.85 -6.40
CA ASN A 64 -0.08 -18.00 -6.04
C ASN A 64 0.69 -16.68 -6.08
N ILE A 65 -0.02 -15.55 -6.23
CA ILE A 65 0.61 -14.22 -6.22
C ILE A 65 1.41 -14.02 -4.94
N THR A 66 2.64 -13.57 -5.12
CA THR A 66 3.48 -13.03 -4.04
C THR A 66 3.23 -11.53 -3.94
N LEU A 67 3.10 -11.01 -2.72
CA LEU A 67 2.88 -9.59 -2.46
C LEU A 67 3.98 -9.04 -1.56
N VAL A 68 4.67 -7.98 -2.01
CA VAL A 68 5.78 -7.35 -1.28
C VAL A 68 5.58 -5.85 -1.14
N ASP A 69 6.23 -5.26 -0.12
CA ASP A 69 6.30 -3.81 0.07
C ASP A 69 7.73 -3.34 0.18
N ALA A 70 8.06 -2.23 -0.49
CA ALA A 70 9.42 -1.69 -0.52
C ALA A 70 9.69 -0.60 0.54
N GLY A 71 8.93 -0.59 1.64
CA GLY A 71 9.20 0.25 2.81
C GLY A 71 8.45 1.56 2.86
N ASP A 72 8.67 2.31 3.95
CA ASP A 72 7.93 3.52 4.32
C ASP A 72 6.43 3.26 4.49
N PHE A 73 6.11 2.21 5.23
CA PHE A 73 4.75 1.89 5.65
C PHE A 73 4.40 2.43 7.05
N TYR A 74 5.41 2.71 7.90
CA TYR A 74 5.22 3.14 9.28
C TYR A 74 5.38 4.66 9.44
N ASP A 75 4.40 5.37 8.96
CA ASP A 75 4.27 6.82 9.08
C ASP A 75 2.80 7.23 8.99
N SER A 76 2.49 8.51 8.94
CA SER A 76 1.13 9.00 8.72
C SER A 76 1.14 10.43 8.20
N ASP A 77 0.28 10.71 7.24
CA ASP A 77 0.02 12.06 6.71
C ASP A 77 -0.86 12.93 7.62
N GLY A 78 -1.02 12.56 8.88
CA GLY A 78 -1.67 13.39 9.90
C GLY A 78 -3.11 13.04 10.24
N LEU A 79 -3.73 12.08 9.55
CA LEU A 79 -5.09 11.59 9.84
C LEU A 79 -5.12 10.06 9.90
N GLY A 80 -6.20 9.51 10.47
CA GLY A 80 -6.42 8.06 10.51
C GLY A 80 -5.79 7.34 11.70
N ALA A 81 -5.86 6.01 11.64
CA ALA A 81 -5.47 5.12 12.73
C ALA A 81 -3.99 5.20 13.08
N MET A 82 -3.14 5.28 12.06
CA MET A 82 -1.69 5.37 12.27
C MET A 82 -1.30 6.68 12.92
N ASN A 83 -1.90 7.81 12.56
CA ASN A 83 -1.60 9.09 13.20
C ASN A 83 -1.87 9.04 14.70
N GLN A 84 -3.03 8.48 15.08
CA GLN A 84 -3.34 8.30 16.50
C GLN A 84 -2.36 7.34 17.19
N TYR A 85 -2.09 6.19 16.56
CA TYR A 85 -1.12 5.24 17.09
C TYR A 85 0.26 5.88 17.31
N LEU A 86 0.77 6.64 16.33
CA LEU A 86 2.06 7.34 16.43
C LEU A 86 2.08 8.41 17.52
N SER A 87 0.97 9.13 17.73
CA SER A 87 0.85 10.07 18.83
C SER A 87 0.96 9.37 20.18
N GLU A 88 0.19 8.30 20.38
CA GLU A 88 0.27 7.47 21.61
C GLU A 88 1.65 6.82 21.79
N ALA A 89 2.28 6.37 20.70
CA ALA A 89 3.62 5.79 20.72
C ALA A 89 4.69 6.82 21.14
N ARG A 90 4.54 8.08 20.71
CA ARG A 90 5.43 9.17 21.14
C ARG A 90 5.29 9.46 22.62
N ASP A 91 4.06 9.56 23.12
CA ASP A 91 3.79 9.77 24.55
C ASP A 91 4.33 8.63 25.43
N ALA A 92 4.25 7.39 24.94
CA ALA A 92 4.84 6.24 25.61
C ALA A 92 6.38 6.28 25.59
N TYR A 93 6.97 6.66 24.45
CA TYR A 93 8.42 6.80 24.33
C TYR A 93 9.00 7.80 25.32
N GLU A 94 8.34 8.97 25.53
CA GLU A 94 8.76 9.96 26.51
C GLU A 94 8.77 9.41 27.96
N LYS A 95 7.96 8.35 28.21
CA LYS A 95 7.90 7.66 29.50
C LYS A 95 8.74 6.38 29.56
N ASP A 96 9.55 6.11 28.53
CA ASP A 96 10.31 4.86 28.33
C ASP A 96 9.42 3.59 28.28
N GLU A 97 8.20 3.74 27.81
CA GLU A 97 7.22 2.67 27.65
C GLU A 97 7.03 2.28 26.19
N VAL A 98 6.41 1.13 25.95
CA VAL A 98 5.96 0.67 24.63
C VAL A 98 4.46 0.48 24.70
N ILE A 99 3.72 1.03 23.74
CA ILE A 99 2.27 0.84 23.70
C ILE A 99 1.91 -0.62 23.40
N LYS A 100 0.86 -1.12 24.07
CA LYS A 100 0.42 -2.52 23.95
C LYS A 100 -0.54 -2.75 22.77
N LYS A 101 -1.10 -1.68 22.21
CA LYS A 101 -2.02 -1.77 21.07
C LYS A 101 -1.32 -2.38 19.86
N GLU A 102 -2.07 -3.13 19.08
CA GLU A 102 -1.66 -3.61 17.77
C GLU A 102 -1.34 -2.43 16.83
N VAL A 103 -0.32 -2.59 16.00
CA VAL A 103 0.05 -1.57 15.01
C VAL A 103 -0.94 -1.62 13.84
N PRO A 104 -1.70 -0.54 13.55
CA PRO A 104 -2.78 -0.59 12.57
C PRO A 104 -2.34 -1.03 11.17
N ILE A 105 -1.16 -0.56 10.70
CA ILE A 105 -0.67 -0.94 9.38
C ILE A 105 -0.30 -2.43 9.31
N VAL A 106 0.22 -3.02 10.39
CA VAL A 106 0.54 -4.46 10.43
C VAL A 106 -0.73 -5.28 10.23
N ARG A 107 -1.82 -4.95 10.94
CA ARG A 107 -3.11 -5.61 10.76
C ARG A 107 -3.63 -5.46 9.34
N GLN A 108 -3.58 -4.25 8.76
CA GLN A 108 -4.06 -4.01 7.39
C GLN A 108 -3.26 -4.83 6.36
N MET A 109 -1.94 -4.89 6.52
CA MET A 109 -1.07 -5.66 5.63
C MET A 109 -1.26 -7.17 5.80
N SER A 110 -1.50 -7.65 7.03
CA SER A 110 -1.82 -9.05 7.33
C SER A 110 -3.14 -9.49 6.68
N GLU A 111 -4.18 -8.65 6.76
CA GLU A 111 -5.48 -8.96 6.15
C GLU A 111 -5.42 -9.11 4.62
N VAL A 112 -4.56 -8.37 3.94
CA VAL A 112 -4.30 -8.54 2.49
C VAL A 112 -3.18 -9.52 2.20
N LYS A 113 -2.61 -10.13 3.23
CA LYS A 113 -1.61 -11.21 3.15
C LYS A 113 -0.36 -10.80 2.39
N TYR A 114 0.36 -9.78 2.89
CA TYR A 114 1.71 -9.53 2.42
C TYR A 114 2.62 -10.71 2.76
N ASP A 115 3.55 -11.03 1.88
CA ASP A 115 4.55 -12.08 2.09
C ASP A 115 5.82 -11.52 2.73
N ALA A 116 6.24 -10.33 2.30
CA ALA A 116 7.42 -9.66 2.82
C ALA A 116 7.31 -8.14 2.73
N VAL A 117 7.93 -7.45 3.68
CA VAL A 117 8.10 -6.00 3.71
C VAL A 117 9.56 -5.66 3.93
N VAL A 118 10.02 -4.55 3.37
CA VAL A 118 11.36 -4.03 3.57
C VAL A 118 11.30 -2.80 4.48
N LEU A 119 12.28 -2.63 5.36
CA LEU A 119 12.37 -1.41 6.16
C LEU A 119 12.78 -0.24 5.26
N GLY A 120 12.01 0.85 5.30
CA GLY A 120 12.37 2.13 4.71
C GLY A 120 13.01 3.08 5.72
N ASN A 121 13.19 4.35 5.36
CA ASN A 121 13.75 5.33 6.30
C ASN A 121 12.72 5.78 7.33
N HIS A 122 11.42 5.81 7.00
CA HIS A 122 10.37 6.22 7.93
C HIS A 122 10.21 5.25 9.10
N GLU A 123 10.47 3.96 8.93
CA GLU A 123 10.49 2.99 10.02
C GLU A 123 11.49 3.37 11.12
N PHE A 124 12.58 4.04 10.74
CA PHE A 124 13.60 4.52 11.70
C PHE A 124 13.31 5.93 12.21
N VAL A 125 12.90 6.87 11.34
CA VAL A 125 12.72 8.28 11.77
C VAL A 125 11.41 8.53 12.49
N SER A 126 10.37 7.73 12.24
CA SER A 126 9.06 7.86 12.88
C SER A 126 8.91 7.00 14.14
N SER A 127 9.95 6.26 14.54
CA SER A 127 9.88 5.31 15.64
C SER A 127 11.09 5.36 16.56
N SER A 128 10.98 4.72 17.71
CA SER A 128 12.12 4.34 18.55
C SER A 128 12.50 2.89 18.26
N LYS A 129 13.74 2.48 18.63
CA LYS A 129 14.14 1.08 18.46
C LYS A 129 13.18 0.10 19.14
N LYS A 130 12.69 0.41 20.37
CA LYS A 130 11.73 -0.43 21.09
C LYS A 130 10.43 -0.62 20.31
N ASN A 131 9.90 0.45 19.73
CA ASN A 131 8.69 0.38 18.92
C ASN A 131 8.95 -0.32 17.59
N LEU A 132 10.10 -0.10 16.95
CA LEU A 132 10.48 -0.81 15.73
C LEU A 132 10.62 -2.32 15.98
N ASP A 133 11.27 -2.71 17.09
CA ASP A 133 11.35 -4.13 17.50
C ASP A 133 9.94 -4.75 17.68
N LYS A 134 9.00 -4.00 18.26
CA LYS A 134 7.59 -4.42 18.39
C LYS A 134 6.93 -4.63 17.05
N ILE A 135 7.05 -3.66 16.12
CA ILE A 135 6.48 -3.73 14.77
C ILE A 135 7.01 -4.97 14.03
N ILE A 136 8.34 -5.19 14.07
CA ILE A 136 8.98 -6.35 13.46
C ILE A 136 8.41 -7.66 14.04
N ASN A 137 8.25 -7.72 15.37
CA ASN A 137 7.69 -8.91 16.02
C ASN A 137 6.22 -9.14 15.63
N GLU A 138 5.41 -8.09 15.50
CA GLU A 138 4.02 -8.21 15.06
C GLU A 138 3.94 -8.72 13.61
N PHE A 139 4.70 -8.17 12.68
CA PHE A 139 4.77 -8.70 11.31
C PHE A 139 5.16 -10.18 11.27
N ASN A 140 6.20 -10.56 12.03
CA ASN A 140 6.64 -11.94 12.09
C ASN A 140 5.55 -12.87 12.68
N SER A 141 4.76 -12.40 13.64
CA SER A 141 3.64 -13.17 14.21
C SER A 141 2.50 -13.39 13.21
N GLU A 142 2.37 -12.48 12.25
CA GLU A 142 1.42 -12.57 11.14
C GLU A 142 1.99 -13.31 9.91
N ASN A 143 3.16 -13.94 10.03
CA ASN A 143 3.88 -14.61 8.96
C ASN A 143 4.27 -13.68 7.78
N ILE A 144 4.52 -12.42 8.06
CA ILE A 144 5.05 -11.44 7.10
C ILE A 144 6.53 -11.25 7.41
N GLU A 145 7.39 -11.54 6.44
CA GLU A 145 8.82 -11.41 6.60
C GLU A 145 9.25 -9.95 6.55
N VAL A 146 10.00 -9.49 7.58
CA VAL A 146 10.61 -8.16 7.57
C VAL A 146 12.06 -8.26 7.15
N LEU A 147 12.43 -7.56 6.08
CA LEU A 147 13.73 -7.71 5.42
C LEU A 147 14.54 -6.42 5.45
N SER A 148 15.84 -6.53 5.71
CA SER A 148 16.85 -5.50 5.44
C SER A 148 18.25 -6.10 5.49
N ALA A 149 18.83 -6.38 4.34
CA ALA A 149 20.09 -7.09 4.19
C ALA A 149 21.32 -6.28 4.63
N ASN A 150 21.20 -4.96 4.67
CA ASN A 150 22.28 -4.05 5.01
C ASN A 150 22.14 -3.38 6.40
N THR A 151 21.20 -3.82 7.23
CA THR A 151 21.01 -3.34 8.61
C THR A 151 21.54 -4.37 9.61
N TYR A 152 22.43 -3.92 10.49
CA TYR A 152 23.15 -4.77 11.44
C TYR A 152 23.07 -4.24 12.86
N ASN A 153 23.13 -5.17 13.81
CA ASN A 153 23.43 -4.87 15.21
C ASN A 153 24.92 -4.53 15.38
N SER A 154 25.28 -3.85 16.48
CA SER A 154 26.66 -3.49 16.80
C SER A 154 27.61 -4.69 16.86
N ASN A 155 27.10 -5.89 17.13
CA ASN A 155 27.86 -7.15 17.11
C ASN A 155 28.00 -7.76 15.70
N SER A 156 27.62 -7.04 14.65
CA SER A 156 27.65 -7.45 13.24
C SER A 156 26.70 -8.59 12.86
N SER A 157 25.75 -8.97 13.71
CA SER A 157 24.64 -9.81 13.30
C SER A 157 23.60 -8.99 12.53
N SER A 158 22.89 -9.60 11.58
CA SER A 158 21.76 -8.95 10.89
C SER A 158 20.71 -8.52 11.90
N TYR A 159 20.17 -7.32 11.76
CA TYR A 159 19.10 -6.80 12.62
C TYR A 159 17.77 -7.49 12.35
N VAL A 160 17.43 -7.65 11.08
CA VAL A 160 16.31 -8.45 10.56
C VAL A 160 16.83 -9.42 9.51
N LYS A 161 15.96 -10.27 8.97
CA LYS A 161 16.36 -11.20 7.90
C LYS A 161 16.88 -10.42 6.68
N PRO A 162 17.99 -10.86 6.06
CA PRO A 162 18.48 -10.23 4.83
C PRO A 162 17.63 -10.58 3.61
N TYR A 163 17.11 -11.80 3.57
CA TYR A 163 16.29 -12.33 2.48
C TYR A 163 15.35 -13.42 2.97
N THR A 164 14.40 -13.79 2.13
CA THR A 164 13.56 -14.96 2.30
C THR A 164 13.45 -15.75 1.00
N ILE A 165 13.12 -17.04 1.11
CA ILE A 165 12.85 -17.93 -0.04
C ILE A 165 11.40 -18.37 0.03
N LYS A 166 10.65 -18.14 -1.04
CA LYS A 166 9.28 -18.61 -1.20
C LYS A 166 9.22 -19.69 -2.28
N THR A 167 8.74 -20.87 -1.92
CA THR A 167 8.40 -21.90 -2.90
C THR A 167 7.01 -21.68 -3.43
N ILE A 168 6.86 -21.58 -4.74
CA ILE A 168 5.60 -21.36 -5.44
C ILE A 168 5.24 -22.63 -6.19
N GLU A 169 4.13 -23.25 -5.79
CA GLU A 169 3.59 -24.43 -6.44
C GLU A 169 2.96 -24.06 -7.78
N THR A 170 3.39 -24.72 -8.86
CA THR A 170 2.79 -24.55 -10.18
C THR A 170 2.38 -25.90 -10.76
N LYS A 171 1.56 -25.89 -11.82
CA LYS A 171 1.17 -27.11 -12.54
C LYS A 171 2.38 -27.88 -13.14
N ASP A 172 3.49 -27.17 -13.37
CA ASP A 172 4.69 -27.69 -14.02
C ASP A 172 5.82 -28.01 -13.01
N GLY A 173 5.57 -27.77 -11.71
CA GLY A 173 6.47 -28.02 -10.59
C GLY A 173 6.73 -26.79 -9.72
N GLU A 174 7.54 -26.94 -8.71
CA GLU A 174 7.91 -25.88 -7.77
C GLU A 174 8.85 -24.87 -8.42
N VAL A 175 8.62 -23.57 -8.13
CA VAL A 175 9.51 -22.47 -8.49
C VAL A 175 9.99 -21.80 -7.21
N LYS A 176 11.30 -21.63 -7.06
CA LYS A 176 11.91 -20.94 -5.92
C LYS A 176 12.09 -19.45 -6.22
N LEU A 177 11.40 -18.61 -5.50
CA LEU A 177 11.55 -17.16 -5.53
C LEU A 177 12.40 -16.69 -4.34
N GLY A 178 13.57 -16.14 -4.60
CA GLY A 178 14.35 -15.40 -3.62
C GLY A 178 13.91 -13.94 -3.56
N ILE A 179 13.72 -13.41 -2.35
CA ILE A 179 13.38 -12.01 -2.10
C ILE A 179 14.47 -11.42 -1.21
N LEU A 180 15.27 -10.52 -1.76
CA LEU A 180 16.32 -9.79 -1.05
C LEU A 180 15.80 -8.41 -0.66
N GLY A 181 15.84 -8.06 0.63
CA GLY A 181 15.45 -6.73 1.12
C GLY A 181 16.66 -5.82 1.30
N LEU A 182 16.57 -4.55 0.89
CA LEU A 182 17.64 -3.55 1.09
C LEU A 182 17.03 -2.21 1.48
N THR A 183 17.68 -1.52 2.41
CA THR A 183 17.24 -0.21 2.94
C THR A 183 18.24 0.88 2.57
N ILE A 184 17.75 2.06 2.22
CA ILE A 184 18.58 3.25 2.02
C ILE A 184 19.44 3.51 3.26
N LYS A 185 20.74 3.71 3.07
CA LYS A 185 21.67 3.90 4.19
C LYS A 185 21.44 5.22 4.92
N GLU A 186 21.15 6.26 4.18
CA GLU A 186 20.93 7.62 4.66
C GLU A 186 19.49 7.81 5.14
N VAL A 187 19.11 7.14 6.22
CA VAL A 187 17.73 7.11 6.74
C VAL A 187 17.27 8.46 7.30
N GLY A 188 18.16 9.26 7.84
CA GLY A 188 17.85 10.56 8.45
C GLY A 188 17.75 11.66 7.41
N GLU A 189 16.72 11.66 6.59
CA GLU A 189 16.38 12.80 5.74
C GLU A 189 15.46 13.78 6.46
N GLY A 190 15.62 15.06 6.19
CA GLY A 190 14.71 16.05 6.75
C GLY A 190 15.32 17.43 6.92
N TRP A 191 14.63 18.21 7.70
CA TRP A 191 15.05 19.56 8.06
C TRP A 191 15.59 19.54 9.48
N ASP A 192 16.80 20.08 9.65
CA ASP A 192 17.29 20.47 10.96
C ASP A 192 16.82 21.90 11.28
N PHE A 193 16.89 22.26 12.55
CA PHE A 193 16.66 23.63 12.99
C PHE A 193 17.94 24.18 13.60
N ASP A 194 18.27 25.43 13.28
CA ASP A 194 19.37 26.13 13.93
C ASP A 194 19.02 26.51 15.39
N GLU A 195 19.97 27.07 16.09
CA GLU A 195 19.79 27.55 17.48
C GLU A 195 18.70 28.60 17.66
N ASN A 196 18.23 29.22 16.55
CA ASN A 196 17.17 30.21 16.53
C ASN A 196 15.83 29.62 16.09
N GLY A 197 15.77 28.30 15.84
CA GLY A 197 14.59 27.60 15.36
C GLY A 197 14.30 27.77 13.86
N ASN A 198 15.24 28.31 13.07
CA ASN A 198 15.08 28.41 11.63
C ASN A 198 15.35 27.07 10.97
N LYS A 199 14.52 26.73 9.98
CA LYS A 199 14.62 25.52 9.19
C LYS A 199 15.90 25.54 8.34
N ILE A 200 16.83 24.63 8.61
CA ILE A 200 18.06 24.45 7.84
C ILE A 200 18.02 23.10 7.12
N LYS A 201 18.70 23.01 5.97
CA LYS A 201 18.76 21.76 5.23
C LYS A 201 19.55 20.73 6.04
N ALA A 202 18.89 19.64 6.44
CA ALA A 202 19.56 18.55 7.10
C ALA A 202 20.65 17.95 6.22
N LYS A 203 21.76 17.58 6.81
CA LYS A 203 22.66 16.62 6.19
C LYS A 203 22.00 15.27 6.24
N SER A 204 22.09 14.52 5.13
CA SER A 204 21.76 13.09 5.13
C SER A 204 22.52 12.39 6.27
N ARG A 205 21.79 11.68 7.14
CA ARG A 205 22.37 11.02 8.32
C ARG A 205 22.33 9.51 8.16
N ASP A 206 23.44 8.87 8.44
CA ASP A 206 23.47 7.42 8.59
C ASP A 206 22.76 7.01 9.89
N LEU A 207 22.23 5.80 9.94
CA LEU A 207 21.53 5.27 11.12
C LEU A 207 22.38 5.36 12.40
N LYS A 208 23.68 5.08 12.32
CA LYS A 208 24.65 5.19 13.43
C LYS A 208 24.75 6.58 14.07
N ASP A 209 24.36 7.63 13.33
CA ASP A 209 24.42 9.02 13.79
C ASP A 209 23.10 9.44 14.49
N MET A 210 22.10 8.54 14.55
CA MET A 210 20.82 8.76 15.22
C MET A 210 20.89 8.25 16.66
N VAL A 211 20.60 9.11 17.63
CA VAL A 211 20.69 8.79 19.07
C VAL A 211 19.83 7.59 19.47
N THR A 212 18.67 7.44 18.84
CA THR A 212 17.71 6.36 19.12
C THR A 212 18.15 4.99 18.62
N TYR A 213 19.18 4.92 17.76
CA TYR A 213 19.60 3.68 17.08
C TYR A 213 21.11 3.43 17.19
N GLN A 214 21.75 3.88 18.27
CA GLN A 214 23.20 3.74 18.46
C GLN A 214 23.71 2.28 18.42
N ASP A 215 22.82 1.32 18.69
CA ASP A 215 23.14 -0.13 18.63
C ASP A 215 23.04 -0.71 17.22
N LEU A 216 22.64 0.09 16.24
CA LEU A 216 22.45 -0.34 14.85
C LEU A 216 23.35 0.44 13.91
N TYR A 217 23.72 -0.20 12.80
CA TYR A 217 24.38 0.47 11.68
C TYR A 217 23.93 -0.12 10.35
N MET A 218 24.11 0.63 9.28
CA MET A 218 23.86 0.18 7.92
C MET A 218 25.14 0.20 7.08
N ASN A 219 25.34 -0.85 6.30
CA ASN A 219 26.35 -0.89 5.28
C ASN A 219 25.89 -0.24 3.98
N ASP A 220 26.82 -0.10 3.03
CA ASP A 220 26.54 0.33 1.68
C ASP A 220 25.62 -0.68 0.98
N ILE A 221 24.58 -0.17 0.33
CA ILE A 221 23.53 -0.97 -0.31
C ILE A 221 24.08 -1.87 -1.44
N ILE A 222 25.08 -1.38 -2.20
CA ILE A 222 25.66 -2.13 -3.33
C ILE A 222 26.58 -3.24 -2.82
N GLU A 223 27.42 -2.94 -1.82
CA GLU A 223 28.35 -3.92 -1.27
C GLU A 223 27.62 -5.07 -0.58
N ASP A 224 26.59 -4.76 0.21
CA ASP A 224 25.80 -5.81 0.84
C ASP A 224 24.90 -6.56 -0.16
N ALA A 225 24.40 -5.90 -1.21
CA ALA A 225 23.72 -6.61 -2.29
C ALA A 225 24.64 -7.63 -2.96
N LYS A 226 25.90 -7.26 -3.29
CA LYS A 226 26.89 -8.20 -3.85
C LYS A 226 27.14 -9.39 -2.93
N LYS A 227 27.31 -9.13 -1.63
CA LYS A 227 27.51 -10.15 -0.59
C LYS A 227 26.32 -11.13 -0.54
N TRP A 228 25.11 -10.59 -0.36
CA TRP A 228 23.94 -11.43 -0.14
C TRP A 228 23.45 -12.14 -1.40
N VAL A 229 23.53 -11.51 -2.59
CA VAL A 229 23.24 -12.20 -3.86
C VAL A 229 24.15 -13.41 -4.06
N LYS A 230 25.45 -13.26 -3.74
CA LYS A 230 26.38 -14.41 -3.79
C LYS A 230 25.94 -15.51 -2.83
N GLU A 231 25.65 -15.17 -1.58
CA GLU A 231 25.22 -16.12 -0.56
C GLU A 231 23.92 -16.85 -0.94
N ILE A 232 22.90 -16.10 -1.42
CA ILE A 232 21.63 -16.65 -1.88
C ILE A 232 21.83 -17.63 -3.03
N LYS A 233 22.65 -17.27 -4.02
CA LYS A 233 22.94 -18.16 -5.17
C LYS A 233 23.69 -19.42 -4.76
N GLU A 234 24.61 -19.32 -3.80
CA GLU A 234 25.41 -20.46 -3.34
C GLU A 234 24.63 -21.43 -2.44
N LYS A 235 23.77 -20.89 -1.55
CA LYS A 235 23.04 -21.69 -0.55
C LYS A 235 21.66 -22.14 -1.00
N GLU A 236 20.90 -21.25 -1.63
CA GLU A 236 19.47 -21.44 -1.91
C GLU A 236 19.22 -21.75 -3.39
N ASN A 237 20.07 -21.20 -4.28
CA ASN A 237 19.97 -21.32 -5.73
C ASN A 237 18.53 -21.11 -6.26
N PRO A 238 17.90 -19.93 -6.01
CA PRO A 238 16.54 -19.67 -6.46
C PRO A 238 16.47 -19.56 -7.98
N ASP A 239 15.30 -19.89 -8.54
CA ASP A 239 15.00 -19.78 -9.97
C ASP A 239 14.80 -18.31 -10.40
N ILE A 240 14.28 -17.49 -9.49
CA ILE A 240 14.08 -16.04 -9.63
C ILE A 240 14.68 -15.34 -8.41
N LEU A 241 15.39 -14.25 -8.61
CA LEU A 241 15.82 -13.36 -7.52
C LEU A 241 15.25 -11.97 -7.71
N LEU A 242 14.31 -11.60 -6.84
CA LEU A 242 13.74 -10.28 -6.71
C LEU A 242 14.50 -9.48 -5.64
N ALA A 243 14.94 -8.27 -5.95
CA ALA A 243 15.37 -7.31 -4.94
C ALA A 243 14.23 -6.32 -4.65
N VAL A 244 13.84 -6.21 -3.40
CA VAL A 244 12.88 -5.21 -2.90
C VAL A 244 13.67 -4.18 -2.12
N VAL A 245 13.66 -2.93 -2.56
CA VAL A 245 14.69 -1.97 -2.17
C VAL A 245 14.08 -0.63 -1.84
N HIS A 246 14.16 -0.23 -0.57
CA HIS A 246 13.80 1.12 -0.20
C HIS A 246 14.92 2.10 -0.58
N SER A 247 14.98 2.43 -1.83
CA SER A 247 15.84 3.42 -2.50
C SER A 247 15.27 3.68 -3.87
N GLY A 248 15.51 4.88 -4.42
CA GLY A 248 15.02 5.25 -5.74
C GLY A 248 16.10 5.36 -6.80
N GLU A 249 15.68 5.67 -8.00
CA GLU A 249 16.59 6.07 -9.07
C GLU A 249 17.17 7.46 -8.78
N LYS A 250 18.49 7.58 -8.99
CA LYS A 250 19.21 8.83 -8.82
C LYS A 250 18.72 9.88 -9.81
N PRO A 251 18.18 11.01 -9.34
CA PRO A 251 17.75 12.09 -10.23
C PRO A 251 18.96 12.83 -10.81
N LYS A 252 18.73 13.60 -11.90
CA LYS A 252 19.79 14.41 -12.54
C LYS A 252 20.48 15.37 -11.57
N LYS A 253 19.76 15.86 -10.57
CA LYS A 253 20.29 16.68 -9.47
C LYS A 253 20.02 15.95 -8.16
N PRO A 254 20.90 15.04 -7.74
CA PRO A 254 20.67 14.25 -6.55
C PRO A 254 20.64 15.12 -5.29
N LYS A 255 19.60 14.93 -4.49
CA LYS A 255 19.49 15.53 -3.15
C LYS A 255 19.96 14.54 -2.10
N ASN A 256 19.68 13.26 -2.30
CA ASN A 256 20.04 12.15 -1.43
C ASN A 256 21.03 11.23 -2.13
N PRO A 257 22.22 10.97 -1.55
CA PRO A 257 23.23 10.07 -2.12
C PRO A 257 22.78 8.61 -2.09
N GLY A 258 21.81 8.23 -1.24
CA GLY A 258 21.29 6.88 -1.10
C GLY A 258 20.41 6.39 -2.26
N ASN A 259 20.00 7.27 -3.17
CA ASN A 259 19.25 6.88 -4.37
C ASN A 259 20.18 6.24 -5.40
N ARG A 260 20.33 4.90 -5.36
CA ARG A 260 21.35 4.15 -6.10
C ARG A 260 20.80 2.96 -6.88
N ILE A 261 19.52 2.96 -7.25
CA ILE A 261 18.90 1.83 -7.97
C ILE A 261 19.58 1.52 -9.30
N GLN A 262 20.00 2.56 -10.07
CA GLN A 262 20.68 2.32 -11.34
C GLN A 262 22.07 1.65 -11.15
N GLU A 263 22.77 1.98 -10.06
CA GLU A 263 24.05 1.35 -9.73
C GLU A 263 23.82 -0.10 -9.32
N LEU A 264 22.81 -0.35 -8.46
CA LEU A 264 22.43 -1.70 -8.04
C LEU A 264 22.11 -2.60 -9.24
N ALA A 265 21.25 -2.13 -10.16
CA ALA A 265 20.87 -2.88 -11.35
C ALA A 265 22.04 -3.16 -12.29
N LYS A 266 23.02 -2.26 -12.37
CA LYS A 266 24.19 -2.41 -13.28
C LYS A 266 25.35 -3.19 -12.68
N GLU A 267 25.59 -3.07 -11.38
CA GLU A 267 26.78 -3.61 -10.74
C GLU A 267 26.56 -4.97 -10.08
N VAL A 268 25.31 -5.32 -9.75
CA VAL A 268 25.00 -6.57 -9.03
C VAL A 268 24.34 -7.56 -9.98
N ALA A 269 25.14 -8.50 -10.50
CA ALA A 269 24.63 -9.56 -11.34
C ALA A 269 23.87 -10.62 -10.53
N GLY A 270 22.86 -11.23 -11.16
CA GLY A 270 22.05 -12.30 -10.59
C GLY A 270 20.74 -11.83 -9.96
N ILE A 271 20.44 -10.53 -9.97
CA ILE A 271 19.13 -9.97 -9.68
C ILE A 271 18.31 -9.95 -10.97
N ASP A 272 17.08 -10.45 -10.94
CA ASP A 272 16.20 -10.49 -12.11
C ASP A 272 15.34 -9.23 -12.23
N ALA A 273 14.80 -8.75 -11.10
CA ALA A 273 13.96 -7.56 -11.05
C ALA A 273 14.19 -6.79 -9.74
N ILE A 274 13.92 -5.49 -9.76
CA ILE A 274 14.00 -4.60 -8.60
C ILE A 274 12.66 -3.89 -8.42
N VAL A 275 12.10 -3.97 -7.22
CA VAL A 275 11.06 -3.07 -6.76
C VAL A 275 11.73 -1.95 -5.98
N ALA A 276 11.60 -0.71 -6.45
CA ALA A 276 12.17 0.49 -5.84
C ALA A 276 11.13 1.26 -5.02
N GLY A 277 11.61 2.11 -4.10
CA GLY A 277 10.78 2.98 -3.26
C GLY A 277 11.40 4.37 -3.05
N HIS A 278 11.03 5.05 -1.95
CA HIS A 278 11.63 6.27 -1.40
C HIS A 278 11.42 7.55 -2.23
N THR A 279 11.44 7.49 -3.54
CA THR A 279 11.34 8.70 -4.37
C THR A 279 9.93 9.05 -4.81
N HIS A 280 8.94 8.26 -4.39
CA HIS A 280 7.51 8.43 -4.71
C HIS A 280 7.23 8.49 -6.22
N LYS A 281 8.11 7.93 -7.07
CA LYS A 281 7.93 7.95 -8.51
C LYS A 281 7.07 6.79 -8.99
N GLU A 282 6.30 7.06 -10.02
CA GLU A 282 5.60 6.04 -10.77
C GLU A 282 6.49 5.58 -11.94
N ILE A 283 7.07 4.40 -11.81
CA ILE A 283 7.92 3.77 -12.83
C ILE A 283 7.31 2.43 -13.18
N GLU A 284 6.68 2.33 -14.36
CA GLU A 284 6.13 1.06 -14.83
C GLU A 284 7.25 0.05 -15.06
N GLN A 285 8.25 0.42 -15.87
CA GLN A 285 9.43 -0.39 -16.10
C GLN A 285 10.57 0.45 -16.66
N HIS A 286 11.75 0.30 -16.07
CA HIS A 286 13.02 0.67 -16.68
C HIS A 286 13.91 -0.55 -16.82
N ASP A 287 14.59 -0.67 -17.95
CA ASP A 287 15.48 -1.79 -18.25
C ASP A 287 16.94 -1.36 -18.09
N TYR A 288 17.70 -2.19 -17.37
CA TYR A 288 19.14 -2.02 -17.19
C TYR A 288 19.87 -3.30 -17.60
N THR A 289 21.07 -3.12 -18.12
CA THR A 289 21.98 -4.25 -18.37
C THR A 289 23.03 -4.26 -17.29
N ASN A 290 23.18 -5.38 -16.61
CA ASN A 290 24.18 -5.55 -15.56
C ASN A 290 25.58 -5.83 -16.13
N ASN A 291 26.56 -5.95 -15.24
CA ASN A 291 27.97 -6.17 -15.60
C ASN A 291 28.27 -7.55 -16.22
N LYS A 292 27.28 -8.45 -16.30
CA LYS A 292 27.37 -9.73 -17.03
C LYS A 292 26.55 -9.75 -18.32
N GLY A 293 25.94 -8.61 -18.70
CA GLY A 293 25.11 -8.50 -19.90
C GLY A 293 23.68 -9.00 -19.75
N GLU A 294 23.23 -9.27 -18.50
CA GLU A 294 21.87 -9.73 -18.21
C GLU A 294 20.93 -8.53 -18.05
N ASN A 295 19.68 -8.65 -18.50
CA ASN A 295 18.66 -7.64 -18.30
C ASN A 295 18.13 -7.65 -16.85
N VAL A 296 18.00 -6.50 -16.23
CA VAL A 296 17.38 -6.27 -14.92
C VAL A 296 16.27 -5.25 -15.10
N ILE A 297 15.04 -5.60 -14.77
CA ILE A 297 13.92 -4.66 -14.80
C ILE A 297 13.76 -3.97 -13.46
N VAL A 298 13.39 -2.68 -13.49
CA VAL A 298 13.11 -1.86 -12.30
C VAL A 298 11.70 -1.32 -12.41
N THR A 299 10.91 -1.45 -11.35
CA THR A 299 9.59 -0.82 -11.20
C THR A 299 9.53 -0.06 -9.89
N GLN A 300 8.70 1.01 -9.83
CA GLN A 300 8.40 1.72 -8.59
C GLN A 300 6.92 2.13 -8.59
N PRO A 301 6.10 1.65 -7.65
CA PRO A 301 4.64 1.83 -7.67
C PRO A 301 4.14 3.14 -7.04
N GLY A 302 4.87 4.24 -7.17
CA GLY A 302 4.43 5.54 -6.65
C GLY A 302 4.53 5.65 -5.14
N SER A 303 3.50 6.19 -4.50
CA SER A 303 3.37 6.33 -3.05
C SER A 303 1.90 6.52 -2.66
N HIS A 304 1.58 6.50 -1.35
CA HIS A 304 0.24 6.82 -0.82
C HIS A 304 -0.88 6.06 -1.55
N ASN A 305 -0.65 4.77 -1.81
CA ASN A 305 -1.62 3.90 -2.48
C ASN A 305 -2.01 4.32 -3.92
N SER A 306 -1.23 5.17 -4.58
CA SER A 306 -1.55 5.67 -5.93
C SER A 306 -1.49 4.60 -7.00
N CYS A 307 -0.63 3.60 -6.82
CA CYS A 307 -0.38 2.55 -7.80
C CYS A 307 -0.06 1.21 -7.14
N ILE A 308 -0.19 0.15 -7.93
CA ILE A 308 0.37 -1.17 -7.63
C ILE A 308 1.14 -1.68 -8.84
N SER A 309 2.35 -2.19 -8.64
CA SER A 309 3.12 -2.85 -9.68
C SER A 309 2.80 -4.34 -9.73
N LYS A 310 2.67 -4.89 -10.95
CA LYS A 310 2.62 -6.32 -11.20
C LYS A 310 3.80 -6.74 -12.05
N ILE A 311 4.70 -7.52 -11.48
CA ILE A 311 5.84 -8.12 -12.18
C ILE A 311 5.44 -9.52 -12.60
N THR A 312 5.66 -9.86 -13.87
CA THR A 312 5.42 -11.20 -14.42
C THR A 312 6.72 -11.77 -14.95
N PHE A 313 7.04 -12.97 -14.50
CA PHE A 313 8.11 -13.79 -15.05
C PHE A 313 7.50 -14.93 -15.86
N GLU A 314 7.99 -15.13 -17.07
CA GLU A 314 7.64 -16.26 -17.92
C GLU A 314 8.81 -17.24 -17.92
N LEU A 315 8.57 -18.41 -17.34
CA LEU A 315 9.59 -19.43 -17.12
C LEU A 315 9.40 -20.61 -18.06
N GLU A 316 10.48 -21.12 -18.59
CA GLU A 316 10.53 -22.41 -19.28
C GLU A 316 11.30 -23.41 -18.43
N LYS A 317 10.77 -24.61 -18.31
CA LYS A 317 11.44 -25.71 -17.60
C LYS A 317 12.33 -26.48 -18.56
N ASP A 318 13.60 -26.52 -18.25
CA ASP A 318 14.61 -27.29 -18.98
C ASP A 318 15.14 -28.38 -18.03
N ASP A 319 14.72 -29.63 -18.28
CA ASP A 319 14.89 -30.77 -17.37
C ASP A 319 14.30 -30.43 -15.96
N ASN A 320 15.17 -30.25 -14.98
CA ASN A 320 14.80 -29.94 -13.59
C ASN A 320 15.12 -28.49 -13.18
N THR A 321 15.44 -27.61 -14.12
CA THR A 321 15.80 -26.24 -13.88
C THR A 321 14.81 -25.27 -14.56
N TRP A 322 14.52 -24.17 -13.93
CA TRP A 322 13.73 -23.12 -14.52
C TRP A 322 14.64 -22.06 -15.14
N LYS A 323 14.24 -21.55 -16.31
CA LYS A 323 14.91 -20.42 -16.97
C LYS A 323 13.92 -19.31 -17.20
N VAL A 324 14.24 -18.09 -16.79
CA VAL A 324 13.48 -16.90 -17.11
C VAL A 324 13.64 -16.58 -18.59
N GLN A 325 12.58 -16.81 -19.36
CA GLN A 325 12.56 -16.52 -20.80
C GLN A 325 12.18 -15.07 -21.07
N ASN A 326 11.25 -14.54 -20.25
CA ASN A 326 10.80 -13.17 -20.35
C ASN A 326 10.41 -12.65 -18.97
N LYS A 327 10.50 -11.32 -18.79
CA LYS A 327 10.03 -10.65 -17.59
C LYS A 327 9.61 -9.23 -17.93
N TYR A 328 8.53 -8.78 -17.33
CA TYR A 328 8.02 -7.43 -17.50
C TYR A 328 7.23 -7.00 -16.28
N SER A 329 7.06 -5.69 -16.13
CA SER A 329 6.18 -5.13 -15.13
C SER A 329 5.11 -4.24 -15.73
N LYS A 330 3.98 -4.13 -15.04
CA LYS A 330 2.89 -3.20 -15.34
C LYS A 330 2.49 -2.46 -14.10
N LEU A 331 2.28 -1.16 -14.27
CA LEU A 331 1.79 -0.29 -13.23
C LEU A 331 0.28 -0.09 -13.41
N THR A 332 -0.48 -0.43 -12.38
CA THR A 332 -1.91 -0.11 -12.32
C THR A 332 -2.10 1.11 -11.44
N LYS A 333 -2.57 2.21 -12.02
CA LYS A 333 -3.00 3.38 -11.26
C LYS A 333 -4.33 3.11 -10.60
N LEU A 334 -4.46 3.52 -9.36
CA LEU A 334 -5.67 3.39 -8.58
C LEU A 334 -6.35 4.75 -8.45
N GLU A 335 -7.66 4.73 -8.25
CA GLU A 335 -8.37 5.93 -7.88
C GLU A 335 -7.90 6.39 -6.50
N GLU A 336 -7.66 7.68 -6.36
CA GLU A 336 -7.27 8.28 -5.09
C GLU A 336 -8.37 8.07 -4.05
N ASP A 337 -8.02 7.50 -2.89
CA ASP A 337 -8.93 7.44 -1.76
C ASP A 337 -8.92 8.77 -1.02
N LYS A 338 -9.97 9.56 -1.24
CA LYS A 338 -10.13 10.88 -0.62
C LYS A 338 -10.89 10.85 0.70
N SER A 339 -11.14 9.68 1.26
CA SER A 339 -12.00 9.56 2.44
C SER A 339 -11.48 10.36 3.65
N LEU A 340 -10.17 10.37 3.87
CA LEU A 340 -9.52 11.14 4.94
C LEU A 340 -9.45 12.64 4.63
N GLU A 341 -9.11 13.03 3.41
CA GLU A 341 -9.13 14.42 2.96
C GLU A 341 -10.53 15.02 3.12
N ASN A 342 -11.55 14.30 2.67
CA ASN A 342 -12.94 14.68 2.81
C ASN A 342 -13.37 14.85 4.27
N PHE A 343 -12.84 14.04 5.18
CA PHE A 343 -13.05 14.20 6.62
C PHE A 343 -12.37 15.48 7.14
N GLY A 344 -11.13 15.73 6.78
CA GLY A 344 -10.40 16.95 7.14
C GLY A 344 -11.13 18.22 6.68
N ASP A 345 -11.63 18.22 5.45
CA ASP A 345 -12.47 19.29 4.91
C ASP A 345 -13.76 19.49 5.70
N LEU A 346 -14.42 18.41 6.10
CA LEU A 346 -15.62 18.47 6.92
C LEU A 346 -15.36 19.13 8.29
N ILE A 347 -14.29 18.74 8.97
CA ILE A 347 -13.87 19.33 10.26
C ILE A 347 -13.56 20.82 10.09
N THR A 348 -12.80 21.18 9.05
CA THR A 348 -12.48 22.58 8.74
C THR A 348 -13.75 23.41 8.52
N ASN A 349 -14.68 22.92 7.71
CA ASN A 349 -15.94 23.61 7.44
C ASN A 349 -16.83 23.74 8.69
N LEU A 350 -16.76 22.79 9.63
CA LEU A 350 -17.42 22.88 10.92
C LEU A 350 -16.85 24.06 11.73
N HIS A 351 -15.53 24.20 11.82
CA HIS A 351 -14.89 25.30 12.55
C HIS A 351 -15.12 26.68 11.90
N GLU A 352 -15.29 26.72 10.57
CA GLU A 352 -15.57 27.95 9.83
C GLU A 352 -17.06 28.41 9.94
N LEU A 353 -17.92 27.67 10.63
CA LEU A 353 -19.33 28.06 10.80
C LEU A 353 -19.46 29.42 11.48
N ASN A 354 -20.20 30.31 10.82
CA ASN A 354 -20.48 31.64 11.34
C ASN A 354 -21.27 31.58 12.67
N ASP A 355 -20.87 32.39 13.64
CA ASP A 355 -21.47 32.48 15.00
C ASP A 355 -22.97 32.76 15.03
N LYS A 356 -23.54 33.24 13.94
CA LYS A 356 -24.98 33.54 13.83
C LYS A 356 -25.82 32.35 13.36
N LYS A 357 -25.21 31.24 12.93
CA LYS A 357 -25.97 30.06 12.51
C LYS A 357 -26.35 29.21 13.72
N SER A 358 -27.64 28.98 13.90
CA SER A 358 -28.19 28.08 14.92
C SER A 358 -28.49 26.68 14.40
N GLU A 359 -28.50 26.49 13.09
CA GLU A 359 -28.78 25.20 12.44
C GLU A 359 -27.95 25.03 11.19
N VAL A 360 -27.66 23.78 10.84
CA VAL A 360 -26.92 23.42 9.65
C VAL A 360 -27.39 22.07 9.08
N ASN A 361 -27.34 21.91 7.77
CA ASN A 361 -27.49 20.62 7.12
C ASN A 361 -26.10 20.03 6.90
N LEU A 362 -25.92 18.77 7.26
CA LEU A 362 -24.66 18.06 7.08
C LEU A 362 -24.20 18.08 5.60
N SER A 363 -25.15 17.96 4.67
CA SER A 363 -24.89 18.07 3.23
C SER A 363 -24.42 19.46 2.77
N SER A 364 -24.58 20.51 3.58
CA SER A 364 -24.05 21.84 3.29
C SER A 364 -22.62 22.06 3.81
N LEU A 365 -22.16 21.18 4.70
CA LEU A 365 -20.81 21.21 5.27
C LEU A 365 -19.83 20.37 4.46
N SER A 366 -20.30 19.26 3.88
CA SER A 366 -19.47 18.39 3.07
C SER A 366 -19.25 19.01 1.68
N LYS A 367 -17.99 19.15 1.26
CA LYS A 367 -17.63 19.54 -0.11
C LYS A 367 -17.61 18.34 -1.06
N PHE A 368 -17.61 17.14 -0.52
CA PHE A 368 -17.64 15.89 -1.25
C PHE A 368 -19.08 15.39 -1.48
N LYS A 369 -19.26 14.52 -2.47
CA LYS A 369 -20.57 13.94 -2.79
C LYS A 369 -20.84 12.68 -1.98
N TRP A 370 -22.03 12.58 -1.43
CA TRP A 370 -22.54 11.41 -0.74
C TRP A 370 -24.05 11.28 -0.93
N ASP A 371 -24.58 10.07 -0.83
CA ASP A 371 -26.01 9.77 -0.97
C ASP A 371 -26.63 9.27 0.34
N ARG A 372 -25.83 8.78 1.28
CA ARG A 372 -26.22 8.42 2.64
C ARG A 372 -25.03 8.52 3.58
N ALA A 373 -25.30 8.76 4.85
CA ALA A 373 -24.30 8.60 5.89
C ALA A 373 -24.86 7.71 7.01
N TYR A 374 -24.01 6.94 7.62
CA TYR A 374 -24.33 6.10 8.77
C TYR A 374 -23.62 6.66 9.99
N LEU A 375 -24.38 7.01 11.01
CA LEU A 375 -23.86 7.35 12.33
C LEU A 375 -24.09 6.16 13.26
N PHE A 376 -22.99 5.62 13.82
CA PHE A 376 -23.03 4.45 14.69
C PHE A 376 -23.03 4.83 16.15
N SER A 377 -23.80 4.12 16.97
CA SER A 377 -23.74 4.25 18.42
C SER A 377 -22.43 3.67 18.96
N ASN A 378 -22.03 4.11 20.15
CA ASN A 378 -20.79 3.64 20.78
C ASN A 378 -20.73 2.12 20.97
N ASP A 379 -21.88 1.49 21.12
CA ASP A 379 -22.01 0.04 21.35
C ASP A 379 -22.03 -0.80 20.05
N THR A 380 -21.92 -0.15 18.88
CA THR A 380 -21.95 -0.85 17.58
C THR A 380 -20.59 -1.48 17.29
N SER A 381 -20.56 -2.81 17.11
CA SER A 381 -19.33 -3.52 16.76
C SER A 381 -18.86 -3.22 15.34
N VAL A 382 -17.57 -3.40 15.10
CA VAL A 382 -16.94 -3.16 13.78
C VAL A 382 -17.51 -4.13 12.73
N GLU A 383 -17.76 -5.40 13.09
CA GLU A 383 -18.38 -6.36 12.19
C GLU A 383 -19.75 -5.87 11.71
N LYS A 384 -20.56 -5.34 12.63
CA LYS A 384 -21.85 -4.77 12.29
C LYS A 384 -21.75 -3.53 11.41
N MET A 385 -20.72 -2.69 11.62
CA MET A 385 -20.45 -1.55 10.73
C MET A 385 -20.11 -2.04 9.32
N TYR A 386 -19.29 -3.08 9.18
CA TYR A 386 -18.98 -3.68 7.89
C TYR A 386 -20.20 -4.26 7.20
N ASP A 387 -21.08 -4.93 7.92
CA ASP A 387 -22.34 -5.47 7.37
C ASP A 387 -23.23 -4.34 6.81
N ILE A 388 -23.30 -3.20 7.50
CA ILE A 388 -24.10 -2.04 7.09
C ILE A 388 -23.45 -1.30 5.91
N VAL A 389 -22.14 -1.13 5.92
CA VAL A 389 -21.37 -0.52 4.83
C VAL A 389 -21.37 -1.43 3.58
N GLY A 390 -21.53 -2.74 3.77
CA GLY A 390 -21.62 -3.72 2.70
C GLY A 390 -20.29 -4.38 2.32
N TYR A 391 -19.19 -3.99 2.96
CA TYR A 391 -17.87 -4.60 2.79
C TYR A 391 -16.96 -4.29 3.97
N LYS A 392 -15.91 -5.10 4.16
CA LYS A 392 -14.88 -4.84 5.16
C LYS A 392 -14.02 -3.67 4.70
N TRP A 393 -14.38 -2.48 5.16
CA TRP A 393 -13.59 -1.29 4.94
C TRP A 393 -12.61 -1.11 6.11
N LYS A 394 -11.32 -1.17 5.83
CA LYS A 394 -10.27 -1.43 6.81
C LYS A 394 -9.91 -0.28 7.75
N ASN A 395 -10.41 0.91 7.45
CA ASN A 395 -10.15 2.08 8.28
C ASN A 395 -11.13 2.25 9.45
N LEU A 396 -12.13 1.39 9.58
CA LEU A 396 -12.92 1.29 10.79
C LEU A 396 -12.10 0.57 11.86
N ILE A 397 -11.65 1.32 12.83
CA ILE A 397 -10.88 0.79 13.96
C ILE A 397 -11.88 0.29 15.00
N ASP A 398 -11.66 -0.95 15.44
CA ASP A 398 -12.31 -1.44 16.63
C ASP A 398 -11.70 -0.72 17.84
N ILE A 399 -12.48 0.19 18.41
CA ILE A 399 -12.11 0.90 19.61
C ILE A 399 -13.17 0.56 20.63
N GLU A 400 -12.83 -0.44 21.45
CA GLU A 400 -13.64 -0.80 22.60
C GLU A 400 -13.90 0.44 23.47
N ASN A 401 -15.18 0.74 23.68
CA ASN A 401 -15.71 1.61 24.74
C ASN A 401 -15.13 3.02 24.86
N ASP A 402 -14.93 3.75 23.76
CA ASP A 402 -14.68 5.18 23.87
C ASP A 402 -15.80 6.02 23.26
N ASN A 403 -15.95 7.25 23.77
CA ASN A 403 -16.96 8.21 23.34
C ASN A 403 -16.64 8.83 21.97
N ARG A 404 -16.21 8.02 20.99
CA ARG A 404 -15.87 8.49 19.66
C ARG A 404 -17.09 8.70 18.79
N ILE A 405 -17.02 9.72 17.96
CA ILE A 405 -17.96 9.90 16.86
C ILE A 405 -17.56 8.93 15.75
N LYS A 406 -18.49 8.04 15.37
CA LYS A 406 -18.30 7.03 14.31
C LYS A 406 -19.31 7.28 13.21
N MET A 407 -18.90 7.94 12.12
CA MET A 407 -19.76 8.27 10.98
C MET A 407 -19.09 7.86 9.66
N VAL A 408 -19.84 7.18 8.81
CA VAL A 408 -19.40 6.77 7.47
C VAL A 408 -20.30 7.37 6.43
N PHE A 409 -19.73 8.06 5.46
CA PHE A 409 -20.43 8.63 4.31
C PHE A 409 -20.25 7.71 3.11
N MET A 410 -21.36 7.39 2.43
CA MET A 410 -21.39 6.52 1.27
C MET A 410 -21.74 7.29 0.01
N LYS A 411 -21.12 6.90 -1.11
CA LYS A 411 -21.47 7.35 -2.45
C LYS A 411 -21.40 6.17 -3.41
N ASP A 412 -22.51 5.87 -4.09
CA ASP A 412 -22.60 4.77 -5.04
C ASP A 412 -22.06 3.45 -4.45
N GLU A 413 -22.48 3.15 -3.19
CA GLU A 413 -22.09 1.98 -2.39
C GLU A 413 -20.60 1.89 -2.00
N LYS A 414 -19.83 2.95 -2.19
CA LYS A 414 -18.45 3.09 -1.71
C LYS A 414 -18.35 4.10 -0.60
N VAL A 415 -17.40 3.94 0.32
CA VAL A 415 -17.08 4.94 1.34
C VAL A 415 -16.47 6.16 0.65
N SER A 416 -17.10 7.33 0.82
CA SER A 416 -16.59 8.61 0.31
C SER A 416 -15.91 9.44 1.38
N SER A 417 -16.25 9.23 2.65
CA SER A 417 -15.56 9.80 3.81
C SER A 417 -15.92 9.03 5.06
N TYR A 418 -15.08 9.13 6.09
CA TYR A 418 -15.43 8.61 7.39
C TYR A 418 -14.87 9.49 8.51
N ALA A 419 -15.56 9.46 9.63
CA ALA A 419 -15.16 10.11 10.86
C ALA A 419 -15.16 9.09 11.99
N CYS A 420 -13.99 8.76 12.52
CA CYS A 420 -13.85 7.98 13.73
C CYS A 420 -12.85 8.71 14.64
N PHE A 421 -13.34 9.58 15.51
CA PHE A 421 -12.46 10.46 16.30
C PHE A 421 -13.06 10.78 17.66
N ASN A 422 -12.18 11.08 18.61
CA ASN A 422 -12.60 11.64 19.88
C ASN A 422 -12.96 13.12 19.66
N GLY A 423 -14.21 13.47 19.94
CA GLY A 423 -14.70 14.84 19.76
C GLY A 423 -13.88 15.92 20.48
N LYS A 424 -13.27 15.58 21.62
CA LYS A 424 -12.42 16.52 22.39
C LYS A 424 -11.17 16.94 21.62
N ASP A 425 -10.59 16.04 20.85
CA ASP A 425 -9.34 16.32 20.10
C ASP A 425 -9.58 17.36 19.00
N PHE A 426 -10.82 17.48 18.55
CA PHE A 426 -11.25 18.41 17.52
C PHE A 426 -12.18 19.52 18.03
N GLY A 427 -12.44 19.60 19.34
CA GLY A 427 -13.39 20.57 19.90
C GLY A 427 -14.83 20.38 19.42
N ILE A 428 -15.20 19.21 18.92
CA ILE A 428 -16.50 18.91 18.30
C ILE A 428 -17.22 17.82 19.11
N ASP A 429 -18.49 18.09 19.46
CA ASP A 429 -19.38 17.10 20.04
C ASP A 429 -20.59 16.83 19.12
N LEU A 430 -21.05 15.59 19.09
CA LEU A 430 -22.21 15.16 18.32
C LEU A 430 -23.22 14.47 19.21
N LYS A 431 -24.36 15.12 19.44
CA LYS A 431 -25.44 14.59 20.27
C LYS A 431 -26.60 14.08 19.44
N VAL A 432 -26.93 12.82 19.66
CA VAL A 432 -28.10 12.18 19.07
C VAL A 432 -28.90 11.49 20.18
N ASP A 433 -30.20 11.68 20.20
CA ASP A 433 -31.08 10.97 21.10
C ASP A 433 -31.02 9.46 20.78
N LYS A 434 -30.85 8.62 21.81
CA LYS A 434 -30.73 7.16 21.65
C LYS A 434 -31.92 6.54 20.90
N SER A 435 -33.12 7.12 21.01
CA SER A 435 -34.30 6.66 20.27
C SER A 435 -34.24 6.82 18.76
N LYS A 436 -33.30 7.63 18.25
CA LYS A 436 -33.10 7.85 16.81
C LYS A 436 -32.30 6.72 16.14
N TYR A 437 -31.55 5.96 16.93
CA TYR A 437 -30.82 4.80 16.42
C TYR A 437 -31.76 3.61 16.25
N GLN A 438 -31.68 2.97 15.10
CA GLN A 438 -32.30 1.68 14.83
C GLN A 438 -31.21 0.62 14.83
N ASP A 439 -31.25 -0.28 15.78
CA ASP A 439 -30.26 -1.34 15.92
C ASP A 439 -28.80 -0.82 15.94
N GLY A 440 -28.58 0.28 16.66
CA GLY A 440 -27.24 0.89 16.82
C GLY A 440 -26.79 1.79 15.69
N VAL A 441 -27.62 2.02 14.65
CA VAL A 441 -27.29 2.87 13.54
C VAL A 441 -28.37 3.92 13.26
N LEU A 442 -27.95 5.14 12.92
CA LEU A 442 -28.80 6.19 12.37
C LEU A 442 -28.39 6.47 10.93
N GLU A 443 -29.29 6.18 9.98
CA GLU A 443 -29.09 6.56 8.58
C GLU A 443 -29.48 8.01 8.35
N ILE A 444 -28.58 8.78 7.75
CA ILE A 444 -28.75 10.18 7.42
C ILE A 444 -28.75 10.32 5.90
N LEU A 445 -29.79 10.94 5.36
CA LEU A 445 -29.98 11.18 3.93
C LEU A 445 -29.89 12.68 3.63
N PRO A 446 -29.07 13.12 2.64
CA PRO A 446 -28.92 14.52 2.30
C PRO A 446 -30.26 15.20 2.05
N LYS A 447 -30.47 16.39 2.63
CA LYS A 447 -31.68 17.21 2.48
C LYS A 447 -32.99 16.58 2.95
N LYS A 448 -32.95 15.41 3.58
CA LYS A 448 -34.12 14.76 4.17
C LYS A 448 -34.09 14.83 5.68
N ASN A 449 -33.07 14.29 6.29
CA ASN A 449 -32.92 14.21 7.74
C ASN A 449 -31.46 14.50 8.18
N ASP A 450 -30.79 15.42 7.49
CA ASP A 450 -29.40 15.80 7.73
C ASP A 450 -29.24 17.12 8.50
N LYS A 451 -30.26 17.49 9.29
CA LYS A 451 -30.32 18.77 9.99
C LYS A 451 -29.84 18.64 11.44
N PHE A 452 -28.93 19.54 11.80
CA PHE A 452 -28.40 19.66 13.15
C PHE A 452 -28.59 21.08 13.72
N GLU A 453 -28.87 21.16 15.00
CA GLU A 453 -28.77 22.39 15.78
C GLU A 453 -27.31 22.59 16.19
N ILE A 454 -26.83 23.83 16.12
CA ILE A 454 -25.46 24.18 16.49
C ILE A 454 -25.50 24.88 17.85
N LYS A 455 -24.69 24.38 18.80
CA LYS A 455 -24.41 25.09 20.06
C LYS A 455 -22.90 25.33 20.11
N LYS A 456 -22.49 26.59 20.30
CA LYS A 456 -21.07 26.95 20.40
C LYS A 456 -20.65 27.11 21.85
N ASN A 457 -19.37 26.79 22.12
CA ASN A 457 -18.79 26.88 23.46
C ASN A 457 -19.63 26.18 24.54
N SER A 458 -20.14 25.00 24.21
CA SER A 458 -21.05 24.23 25.07
C SER A 458 -20.35 23.02 25.67
N GLU A 459 -20.44 22.83 26.98
CA GLU A 459 -19.94 21.65 27.70
C GLU A 459 -18.45 21.34 27.47
N GLY A 460 -17.62 22.36 27.16
CA GLY A 460 -16.17 22.21 26.93
C GLY A 460 -15.81 21.87 25.50
N TYR A 461 -16.75 21.98 24.56
CA TYR A 461 -16.53 21.84 23.12
C TYR A 461 -16.74 23.18 22.42
N ASP A 462 -15.96 23.45 21.37
CA ASP A 462 -16.10 24.64 20.53
C ASP A 462 -17.44 24.62 19.77
N ILE A 463 -17.77 23.42 19.27
CA ILE A 463 -19.00 23.18 18.49
C ILE A 463 -19.68 21.90 18.99
N GLN A 464 -20.95 22.00 19.31
CA GLN A 464 -21.80 20.85 19.58
C GLN A 464 -22.90 20.80 18.51
N LEU A 465 -22.98 19.70 17.80
CA LEU A 465 -24.04 19.39 16.84
C LEU A 465 -25.07 18.49 17.51
N VAL A 466 -26.34 18.97 17.54
CA VAL A 466 -27.46 18.21 18.10
C VAL A 466 -28.39 17.81 16.96
N TYR A 467 -28.52 16.51 16.73
CA TYR A 467 -29.40 15.96 15.68
C TYR A 467 -30.88 16.21 15.99
N LYS A 468 -31.66 16.57 14.97
CA LYS A 468 -33.10 16.92 15.11
C LYS A 468 -34.06 15.82 14.65
#